data_19c3c1d9dff8e4a8882744a2d817b95f
#
_entry.id   19c3c1d9dff8e4a8882744a2d817b95f
#
_cell.length_a   1.000
_cell.length_b   1.000
_cell.length_c   1.000
_cell.angle_alpha   90.00
_cell.angle_beta   90.00
_cell.angle_gamma   90.00
#
_symmetry.space_group_name_H-M   'P 1'
#
loop_
_entity.id
_entity.type
_entity.pdbx_description
1 polymer ?
#
loop_
_entity_poly.entity_id
_entity_poly.type
_entity_poly.pdbx_seq_one_letter_code
_entity_poly.pdbx_strand_id
1 'polypeptide(L)'
;MGSTREFSFGIRLFLKAYPWRKIHPVPWTPLTKPLAECTVALGTSAGLSASGQPPFDDHVRGGDPTFRILPASTEVATLQENHRSTVFDHSGLHRDRNLAFPLDRLRELAATRRIGAVAPQHLSFMGSQTAPGRLVKETAPAAAARLRADKVDVAVLIPVCPVCNQTVALVAAELERQGIATVCLMLLREVAERVRPPRALCVPFRHGYPLGQPDDPAGQTRVLEAAFYVLENEPGPAPVLRELRSGYPPPPEPATIEVPED
;
A
#
# COMPACT_ATOMS: atom_id res chain seq x y z
N MET A 1 14.59 -8.06 5.73
CA MET A 1 14.28 -7.21 4.57
C MET A 1 13.92 -8.13 3.42
N GLY A 2 12.73 -7.95 2.85
CA GLY A 2 12.37 -8.62 1.60
C GLY A 2 13.53 -8.39 0.63
N SER A 3 14.01 -9.41 0.00
CA SER A 3 15.26 -9.40 -0.72
C SER A 3 15.09 -10.15 -2.03
N THR A 4 15.79 -9.70 -3.05
CA THR A 4 15.86 -10.45 -4.33
C THR A 4 16.40 -11.87 -4.15
N ARG A 5 17.04 -12.19 -2.99
CA ARG A 5 17.52 -13.56 -2.66
C ARG A 5 16.40 -14.59 -2.51
N GLU A 6 15.16 -14.15 -2.28
CA GLU A 6 13.97 -15.02 -2.24
C GLU A 6 13.70 -15.70 -3.60
N PHE A 7 14.24 -15.15 -4.69
CA PHE A 7 13.89 -15.56 -6.04
C PHE A 7 14.97 -16.39 -6.71
N SER A 8 14.55 -17.22 -7.68
CA SER A 8 15.46 -17.95 -8.57
C SER A 8 16.39 -16.99 -9.33
N PHE A 9 17.50 -17.51 -9.83
CA PHE A 9 18.45 -16.71 -10.61
C PHE A 9 17.80 -16.01 -11.80
N GLY A 10 16.91 -16.69 -12.53
CA GLY A 10 16.20 -16.11 -13.69
C GLY A 10 15.32 -14.92 -13.29
N ILE A 11 14.58 -15.03 -12.19
CA ILE A 11 13.75 -13.92 -11.68
C ILE A 11 14.64 -12.75 -11.22
N ARG A 12 15.76 -13.01 -10.54
CA ARG A 12 16.70 -11.95 -10.15
C ARG A 12 17.27 -11.20 -11.35
N LEU A 13 17.62 -11.94 -12.41
CA LEU A 13 18.11 -11.35 -13.66
C LEU A 13 17.02 -10.50 -14.32
N PHE A 14 15.79 -11.01 -14.40
CA PHE A 14 14.64 -10.25 -14.89
C PHE A 14 14.45 -8.95 -14.10
N LEU A 15 14.38 -9.00 -12.76
CA LEU A 15 14.19 -7.81 -11.91
C LEU A 15 15.32 -6.79 -12.07
N LYS A 16 16.56 -7.26 -12.29
CA LYS A 16 17.71 -6.39 -12.53
C LYS A 16 17.62 -5.66 -13.88
N ALA A 17 17.21 -6.39 -14.93
CA ALA A 17 17.13 -5.87 -16.31
C ALA A 17 15.80 -5.15 -16.61
N TYR A 18 14.76 -5.33 -15.76
CA TYR A 18 13.44 -4.78 -15.99
C TYR A 18 13.47 -3.24 -16.05
N PRO A 19 12.87 -2.61 -17.08
CA PRO A 19 12.86 -1.16 -17.24
C PRO A 19 11.83 -0.51 -16.30
N TRP A 20 12.16 -0.43 -15.02
CA TRP A 20 11.31 0.18 -14.00
C TRP A 20 10.88 1.60 -14.40
N ARG A 21 9.58 1.87 -14.33
CA ARG A 21 9.04 3.19 -14.66
C ARG A 21 9.27 4.16 -13.52
N LYS A 22 10.24 5.06 -13.72
CA LYS A 22 10.57 6.12 -12.76
C LYS A 22 9.48 7.19 -12.74
N ILE A 23 9.04 7.56 -11.54
CA ILE A 23 8.14 8.69 -11.32
C ILE A 23 8.95 9.98 -11.35
N HIS A 24 8.62 10.89 -12.27
CA HIS A 24 9.28 12.19 -12.38
C HIS A 24 8.38 13.20 -13.10
N PRO A 25 8.14 14.43 -12.54
CA PRO A 25 8.44 14.76 -11.14
C PRO A 25 7.66 13.89 -10.16
N VAL A 26 8.19 13.73 -8.94
CA VAL A 26 7.49 13.00 -7.89
C VAL A 26 6.45 13.94 -7.28
N PRO A 27 5.15 13.62 -7.36
CA PRO A 27 4.11 14.46 -6.77
C PRO A 27 4.12 14.36 -5.24
N TRP A 28 3.57 15.38 -4.60
CA TRP A 28 3.49 15.45 -3.15
C TRP A 28 2.23 16.16 -2.69
N THR A 29 1.45 15.49 -1.87
CA THR A 29 0.31 16.05 -1.14
C THR A 29 0.63 16.02 0.35
N PRO A 30 0.75 17.17 1.04
CA PRO A 30 0.97 17.21 2.47
C PRO A 30 -0.24 16.66 3.22
N LEU A 31 -0.02 16.06 4.39
CA LEU A 31 -1.10 15.80 5.34
C LEU A 31 -1.47 17.13 6.00
N THR A 32 -2.69 17.62 5.76
CA THR A 32 -3.12 18.96 6.18
C THR A 32 -3.92 18.98 7.47
N LYS A 33 -4.25 17.81 8.01
CA LYS A 33 -5.00 17.64 9.27
C LYS A 33 -4.53 16.38 10.01
N PRO A 34 -4.77 16.27 11.32
CA PRO A 34 -4.44 15.07 12.08
C PRO A 34 -5.09 13.82 11.49
N LEU A 35 -4.40 12.66 11.54
CA LEU A 35 -4.98 11.39 11.08
C LEU A 35 -6.30 11.03 11.76
N ALA A 36 -6.48 11.43 13.01
CA ALA A 36 -7.74 11.26 13.75
C ALA A 36 -8.95 12.02 13.13
N GLU A 37 -8.70 12.85 12.14
CA GLU A 37 -9.74 13.56 11.37
C GLU A 37 -9.78 13.10 9.90
N CYS A 38 -8.87 12.21 9.49
CA CYS A 38 -8.74 11.78 8.10
C CYS A 38 -9.62 10.57 7.77
N THR A 39 -10.20 10.60 6.58
CA THR A 39 -10.80 9.42 5.95
C THR A 39 -9.71 8.63 5.22
N VAL A 40 -9.51 7.37 5.61
CA VAL A 40 -8.41 6.53 5.14
C VAL A 40 -8.91 5.40 4.26
N ALA A 41 -8.31 5.26 3.07
CA ALA A 41 -8.55 4.17 2.14
C ALA A 41 -7.37 3.20 2.06
N LEU A 42 -7.65 1.98 1.61
CA LEU A 42 -6.66 0.97 1.25
C LEU A 42 -6.60 0.79 -0.26
N GLY A 43 -5.41 0.54 -0.78
CA GLY A 43 -5.18 0.04 -2.12
C GLY A 43 -4.31 -1.21 -2.07
N THR A 44 -4.81 -2.33 -2.55
CA THR A 44 -4.04 -3.58 -2.60
C THR A 44 -3.69 -3.95 -4.04
N SER A 45 -2.53 -4.55 -4.21
CA SER A 45 -2.12 -5.14 -5.49
C SER A 45 -2.26 -6.66 -5.53
N ALA A 46 -2.97 -7.24 -4.57
CA ALA A 46 -3.10 -8.69 -4.44
C ALA A 46 -4.12 -9.32 -5.40
N GLY A 47 -4.73 -8.54 -6.29
CA GLY A 47 -5.74 -9.07 -7.23
C GLY A 47 -6.99 -9.57 -6.52
N LEU A 48 -7.39 -8.91 -5.43
CA LEU A 48 -8.57 -9.31 -4.66
C LEU A 48 -9.86 -8.85 -5.34
N SER A 49 -10.88 -9.71 -5.32
CA SER A 49 -12.23 -9.40 -5.75
C SER A 49 -13.26 -9.87 -4.72
N ALA A 50 -14.34 -9.11 -4.57
CA ALA A 50 -15.47 -9.52 -3.75
C ALA A 50 -16.36 -10.51 -4.50
N SER A 51 -17.20 -11.25 -3.77
CA SER A 51 -18.19 -12.15 -4.36
C SER A 51 -19.06 -11.39 -5.37
N GLY A 52 -19.30 -12.00 -6.54
CA GLY A 52 -20.06 -11.40 -7.64
C GLY A 52 -19.29 -10.42 -8.53
N GLN A 53 -18.07 -10.02 -8.16
CA GLN A 53 -17.20 -9.27 -9.07
C GLN A 53 -16.49 -10.22 -10.04
N PRO A 54 -16.26 -9.82 -11.31
CA PRO A 54 -15.46 -10.61 -12.23
C PRO A 54 -14.01 -10.72 -11.70
N PRO A 55 -13.37 -11.89 -11.80
CA PRO A 55 -11.96 -12.04 -11.46
C PRO A 55 -11.09 -11.13 -12.34
N PHE A 56 -9.85 -10.90 -11.92
CA PHE A 56 -8.86 -10.28 -12.82
C PHE A 56 -8.48 -11.28 -13.93
N ASP A 57 -8.34 -10.76 -15.14
CA ASP A 57 -7.96 -11.56 -16.30
C ASP A 57 -6.43 -11.80 -16.31
N ASP A 58 -6.01 -13.03 -16.07
CA ASP A 58 -4.61 -13.45 -16.07
C ASP A 58 -4.02 -13.64 -17.48
N HIS A 59 -4.86 -13.71 -18.52
CA HIS A 59 -4.43 -13.82 -19.92
C HIS A 59 -4.01 -12.49 -20.53
N VAL A 60 -4.38 -11.34 -19.92
CA VAL A 60 -4.00 -10.02 -20.45
C VAL A 60 -2.48 -9.87 -20.44
N ARG A 61 -1.90 -9.75 -21.64
CA ARG A 61 -0.46 -9.55 -21.78
C ARG A 61 -0.02 -8.24 -21.10
N GLY A 62 0.92 -8.38 -20.17
CA GLY A 62 1.42 -7.22 -19.38
C GLY A 62 0.65 -6.97 -18.09
N GLY A 63 -0.40 -7.72 -17.80
CA GLY A 63 -1.25 -7.64 -16.61
C GLY A 63 -2.60 -6.96 -16.88
N ASP A 64 -3.66 -7.42 -16.20
CA ASP A 64 -4.99 -6.82 -16.29
C ASP A 64 -4.93 -5.37 -15.73
N PRO A 65 -5.17 -4.35 -16.56
CA PRO A 65 -5.04 -2.95 -16.13
C PRO A 65 -6.26 -2.46 -15.36
N THR A 66 -7.31 -3.23 -15.21
CA THR A 66 -8.53 -2.82 -14.50
C THR A 66 -8.34 -2.81 -12.99
N PHE A 67 -9.33 -2.30 -12.25
CA PHE A 67 -9.36 -2.35 -10.79
C PHE A 67 -10.74 -2.79 -10.29
N ARG A 68 -10.78 -3.23 -9.02
CA ARG A 68 -12.03 -3.53 -8.33
C ARG A 68 -12.21 -2.55 -7.19
N ILE A 69 -13.46 -2.18 -6.94
CA ILE A 69 -13.86 -1.44 -5.76
C ILE A 69 -14.26 -2.45 -4.69
N LEU A 70 -13.65 -2.35 -3.53
CA LEU A 70 -13.98 -3.15 -2.36
C LEU A 70 -14.69 -2.24 -1.35
N PRO A 71 -16.00 -2.43 -1.10
CA PRO A 71 -16.75 -1.63 -0.12
C PRO A 71 -16.20 -1.78 1.30
N ALA A 72 -16.33 -0.74 2.12
CA ALA A 72 -15.96 -0.80 3.55
C ALA A 72 -16.74 -1.85 4.35
N SER A 73 -17.88 -2.35 3.85
CA SER A 73 -18.64 -3.44 4.44
C SER A 73 -18.13 -4.83 4.07
N THR A 74 -17.11 -4.93 3.21
CA THR A 74 -16.59 -6.23 2.76
C THR A 74 -16.10 -7.06 3.94
N GLU A 75 -16.55 -8.30 4.02
CA GLU A 75 -15.97 -9.31 4.91
C GLU A 75 -14.65 -9.80 4.31
N VAL A 76 -13.52 -9.45 4.96
CA VAL A 76 -12.17 -9.63 4.39
C VAL A 76 -11.87 -11.09 4.09
N ALA A 77 -12.32 -12.02 4.92
CA ALA A 77 -12.11 -13.46 4.74
C ALA A 77 -12.77 -14.03 3.47
N THR A 78 -13.83 -13.38 2.95
CA THR A 78 -14.56 -13.83 1.76
C THR A 78 -13.95 -13.39 0.43
N LEU A 79 -12.95 -12.50 0.47
CA LEU A 79 -12.27 -12.01 -0.72
C LEU A 79 -11.55 -13.14 -1.46
N GLN A 80 -11.70 -13.15 -2.77
CA GLN A 80 -11.04 -14.09 -3.67
C GLN A 80 -9.77 -13.47 -4.23
N GLU A 81 -8.67 -14.21 -4.16
CA GLU A 81 -7.40 -13.80 -4.77
C GLU A 81 -7.29 -14.38 -6.19
N ASN A 82 -7.03 -13.50 -7.16
CA ASN A 82 -6.86 -13.85 -8.58
C ASN A 82 -5.51 -13.30 -9.10
N HIS A 83 -4.46 -13.32 -8.27
CA HIS A 83 -3.18 -12.77 -8.65
C HIS A 83 -2.39 -13.73 -9.55
N ARG A 84 -2.02 -13.27 -10.76
CA ARG A 84 -1.37 -14.09 -11.80
C ARG A 84 0.09 -14.49 -11.52
N SER A 85 0.78 -13.81 -10.64
CA SER A 85 2.21 -14.04 -10.38
C SER A 85 2.40 -15.27 -9.50
N THR A 86 3.22 -16.21 -9.94
CA THR A 86 3.61 -17.42 -9.19
C THR A 86 4.95 -17.25 -8.47
N VAL A 87 5.53 -16.03 -8.47
CA VAL A 87 6.87 -15.76 -7.92
C VAL A 87 6.86 -15.40 -6.42
N PHE A 88 5.74 -15.47 -5.73
CA PHE A 88 5.66 -15.27 -4.29
C PHE A 88 4.81 -16.36 -3.64
N ASP A 89 4.91 -16.47 -2.32
CA ASP A 89 4.14 -17.43 -1.53
C ASP A 89 2.73 -16.89 -1.25
N HIS A 90 1.71 -17.53 -1.83
CA HIS A 90 0.31 -17.17 -1.66
C HIS A 90 -0.33 -17.71 -0.37
N SER A 91 0.34 -18.67 0.31
CA SER A 91 -0.26 -19.39 1.45
C SER A 91 -0.66 -18.45 2.60
N GLY A 92 0.16 -17.41 2.85
CA GLY A 92 -0.16 -16.40 3.86
C GLY A 92 -1.45 -15.63 3.53
N LEU A 93 -1.60 -15.20 2.28
CA LEU A 93 -2.80 -14.51 1.82
C LEU A 93 -4.04 -15.42 1.85
N HIS A 94 -3.89 -16.70 1.52
CA HIS A 94 -4.99 -17.66 1.60
C HIS A 94 -5.45 -17.89 3.04
N ARG A 95 -4.55 -17.82 3.99
CA ARG A 95 -4.84 -17.95 5.42
C ARG A 95 -5.43 -16.68 6.02
N ASP A 96 -4.88 -15.51 5.66
CA ASP A 96 -5.29 -14.21 6.19
C ASP A 96 -5.20 -13.12 5.12
N ARG A 97 -6.34 -12.70 4.60
CA ARG A 97 -6.42 -11.63 3.60
C ARG A 97 -6.00 -10.26 4.15
N ASN A 98 -6.05 -10.05 5.48
CA ASN A 98 -5.56 -8.82 6.09
C ASN A 98 -4.07 -8.58 5.87
N LEU A 99 -3.27 -9.60 5.51
CA LEU A 99 -1.87 -9.40 5.11
C LEU A 99 -1.71 -8.43 3.93
N ALA A 100 -2.67 -8.40 3.00
CA ALA A 100 -2.60 -7.54 1.82
C ALA A 100 -3.76 -6.53 1.75
N PHE A 101 -4.79 -6.72 2.56
CA PHE A 101 -5.94 -5.83 2.63
C PHE A 101 -6.45 -5.73 4.07
N PRO A 102 -5.73 -5.00 4.95
CA PRO A 102 -5.95 -4.95 6.39
C PRO A 102 -7.17 -4.07 6.77
N LEU A 103 -8.32 -4.36 6.17
CA LEU A 103 -9.54 -3.59 6.41
C LEU A 103 -10.03 -3.76 7.84
N ASP A 104 -9.86 -4.94 8.44
CA ASP A 104 -10.24 -5.17 9.83
C ASP A 104 -9.37 -4.33 10.77
N ARG A 105 -8.06 -4.24 10.51
CA ARG A 105 -7.15 -3.35 11.26
C ARG A 105 -7.52 -1.89 11.11
N LEU A 106 -7.91 -1.49 9.89
CA LEU A 106 -8.33 -0.11 9.65
C LEU A 106 -9.61 0.24 10.43
N ARG A 107 -10.56 -0.69 10.53
CA ARG A 107 -11.79 -0.56 11.34
C ARG A 107 -11.46 -0.43 12.83
N GLU A 108 -10.54 -1.24 13.35
CA GLU A 108 -10.07 -1.18 14.73
C GLU A 108 -9.41 0.17 15.04
N LEU A 109 -8.58 0.68 14.13
CA LEU A 109 -7.94 1.99 14.27
C LEU A 109 -8.96 3.14 14.21
N ALA A 110 -10.02 3.02 13.43
CA ALA A 110 -11.12 3.99 13.44
C ALA A 110 -11.93 3.92 14.75
N ALA A 111 -12.19 2.72 15.27
CA ALA A 111 -12.90 2.53 16.54
C ALA A 111 -12.15 3.14 17.73
N THR A 112 -10.82 3.12 17.69
CA THR A 112 -9.95 3.77 18.71
C THR A 112 -9.66 5.25 18.42
N ARG A 113 -10.23 5.83 17.37
CA ARG A 113 -10.00 7.20 16.90
C ARG A 113 -8.53 7.49 16.53
N ARG A 114 -7.76 6.48 16.19
CA ARG A 114 -6.41 6.67 15.63
C ARG A 114 -6.48 7.27 14.23
N ILE A 115 -7.54 6.95 13.48
CA ILE A 115 -7.93 7.60 12.22
C ILE A 115 -9.37 8.12 12.36
N GLY A 116 -9.73 9.12 11.55
CA GLY A 116 -11.06 9.72 11.59
C GLY A 116 -12.16 8.79 11.10
N ALA A 117 -11.96 8.16 9.95
CA ALA A 117 -12.93 7.24 9.36
C ALA A 117 -12.27 6.26 8.39
N VAL A 118 -12.89 5.10 8.21
CA VAL A 118 -12.63 4.20 7.09
C VAL A 118 -13.36 4.73 5.85
N ALA A 119 -12.67 4.82 4.72
CA ALA A 119 -13.28 5.22 3.46
C ALA A 119 -14.41 4.25 3.05
N PRO A 120 -15.51 4.71 2.44
CA PRO A 120 -16.60 3.83 2.03
C PRO A 120 -16.19 2.83 0.94
N GLN A 121 -15.14 3.13 0.18
CA GLN A 121 -14.60 2.32 -0.90
C GLN A 121 -13.08 2.23 -0.83
N HIS A 122 -12.57 1.08 -1.23
CA HIS A 122 -11.15 0.76 -1.30
C HIS A 122 -10.81 0.21 -2.69
N LEU A 123 -9.51 0.11 -3.02
CA LEU A 123 -9.03 -0.26 -4.34
C LEU A 123 -8.32 -1.61 -4.32
N SER A 124 -8.61 -2.45 -5.33
CA SER A 124 -7.84 -3.65 -5.61
C SER A 124 -7.38 -3.66 -7.06
N PHE A 125 -6.11 -3.99 -7.28
CA PHE A 125 -5.46 -4.07 -8.57
C PHE A 125 -4.82 -5.44 -8.79
N MET A 126 -4.69 -5.86 -10.06
CA MET A 126 -3.74 -6.88 -10.46
C MET A 126 -2.34 -6.27 -10.41
N GLY A 127 -1.54 -6.62 -9.41
CA GLY A 127 -0.27 -5.94 -9.17
C GLY A 127 0.87 -6.30 -10.12
N SER A 128 0.80 -7.45 -10.80
CA SER A 128 1.83 -7.89 -11.76
C SER A 128 1.73 -7.17 -13.10
N GLN A 129 1.76 -5.82 -13.07
CA GLN A 129 1.68 -4.95 -14.25
C GLN A 129 3.06 -4.77 -14.88
N THR A 130 3.44 -5.68 -15.80
CA THR A 130 4.72 -5.59 -16.52
C THR A 130 4.66 -4.63 -17.71
N ALA A 131 3.47 -4.17 -18.10
CA ALA A 131 3.25 -3.12 -19.10
C ALA A 131 2.30 -2.04 -18.54
N PRO A 132 2.77 -1.16 -17.60
CA PRO A 132 1.90 -0.30 -16.82
C PRO A 132 1.39 0.95 -17.57
N GLY A 133 1.45 0.96 -18.90
CA GLY A 133 1.02 2.11 -19.71
C GLY A 133 -0.45 2.49 -19.50
N ARG A 134 -1.36 1.50 -19.54
CA ARG A 134 -2.79 1.70 -19.31
C ARG A 134 -3.10 1.98 -17.85
N LEU A 135 -2.40 1.32 -16.92
CA LEU A 135 -2.51 1.62 -15.49
C LEU A 135 -2.32 3.13 -15.25
N VAL A 136 -1.26 3.72 -15.81
CA VAL A 136 -0.93 5.12 -15.56
C VAL A 136 -1.86 6.09 -16.31
N LYS A 137 -2.27 5.76 -17.55
CA LYS A 137 -3.03 6.68 -18.38
C LYS A 137 -4.54 6.65 -18.13
N GLU A 138 -5.06 5.51 -17.70
CA GLU A 138 -6.51 5.25 -17.62
C GLU A 138 -6.92 4.86 -16.19
N THR A 139 -6.31 3.80 -15.65
CA THR A 139 -6.77 3.13 -14.43
C THR A 139 -6.50 3.95 -13.17
N ALA A 140 -5.27 4.42 -12.99
CA ALA A 140 -4.91 5.18 -11.79
C ALA A 140 -5.68 6.52 -11.70
N PRO A 141 -5.86 7.30 -12.80
CA PRO A 141 -6.74 8.47 -12.79
C PRO A 141 -8.20 8.15 -12.43
N ALA A 142 -8.77 7.07 -13.00
CA ALA A 142 -10.14 6.66 -12.69
C ALA A 142 -10.30 6.22 -11.22
N ALA A 143 -9.33 5.46 -10.70
CA ALA A 143 -9.30 5.04 -9.29
C ALA A 143 -9.17 6.24 -8.35
N ALA A 144 -8.32 7.20 -8.67
CA ALA A 144 -8.15 8.42 -7.89
C ALA A 144 -9.43 9.27 -7.87
N ALA A 145 -10.11 9.41 -9.00
CA ALA A 145 -11.39 10.11 -9.09
C ALA A 145 -12.46 9.48 -8.16
N ARG A 146 -12.48 8.15 -8.03
CA ARG A 146 -13.39 7.45 -7.10
C ARG A 146 -13.10 7.82 -5.65
N LEU A 147 -11.84 7.72 -5.22
CA LEU A 147 -11.48 8.06 -3.84
C LEU A 147 -11.70 9.55 -3.53
N ARG A 148 -11.47 10.45 -4.51
CA ARG A 148 -11.79 11.87 -4.34
C ARG A 148 -13.29 12.11 -4.15
N ALA A 149 -14.15 11.43 -4.92
CA ALA A 149 -15.61 11.53 -4.77
C ALA A 149 -16.05 11.10 -3.36
N ASP A 150 -15.35 10.15 -2.77
CA ASP A 150 -15.56 9.67 -1.39
C ASP A 150 -14.87 10.56 -0.32
N LYS A 151 -14.26 11.67 -0.72
CA LYS A 151 -13.53 12.61 0.16
C LYS A 151 -12.42 11.92 0.97
N VAL A 152 -11.72 10.99 0.37
CA VAL A 152 -10.57 10.31 0.99
C VAL A 152 -9.42 11.29 1.13
N ASP A 153 -8.85 11.36 2.33
CA ASP A 153 -7.69 12.20 2.66
C ASP A 153 -6.37 11.45 2.48
N VAL A 154 -6.37 10.17 2.87
CA VAL A 154 -5.17 9.33 2.93
C VAL A 154 -5.42 7.97 2.30
N ALA A 155 -4.43 7.44 1.57
CA ALA A 155 -4.45 6.06 1.08
C ALA A 155 -3.17 5.30 1.44
N VAL A 156 -3.33 4.08 1.98
CA VAL A 156 -2.24 3.13 2.21
C VAL A 156 -2.21 2.11 1.07
N LEU A 157 -1.08 2.02 0.36
CA LEU A 157 -0.91 1.15 -0.81
C LEU A 157 -0.03 -0.06 -0.47
N ILE A 158 -0.52 -1.27 -0.78
CA ILE A 158 0.07 -2.51 -0.27
C ILE A 158 0.44 -3.44 -1.43
N PRO A 159 1.75 -3.72 -1.66
CA PRO A 159 2.23 -4.67 -2.66
C PRO A 159 2.29 -6.09 -2.11
N VAL A 160 2.21 -7.10 -2.98
CA VAL A 160 2.43 -8.50 -2.60
C VAL A 160 3.55 -9.19 -3.39
N CYS A 161 3.81 -8.77 -4.62
CA CYS A 161 4.81 -9.36 -5.51
C CYS A 161 5.93 -8.37 -5.88
N PRO A 162 7.03 -8.79 -6.53
CA PRO A 162 8.11 -7.88 -6.91
C PRO A 162 7.65 -6.72 -7.79
N VAL A 163 6.89 -7.00 -8.86
CA VAL A 163 6.37 -5.97 -9.78
C VAL A 163 5.27 -5.14 -9.12
N CYS A 164 4.57 -5.69 -8.15
CA CYS A 164 3.56 -5.00 -7.35
C CYS A 164 4.08 -3.71 -6.70
N ASN A 165 5.36 -3.70 -6.30
CA ASN A 165 5.99 -2.49 -5.75
C ASN A 165 5.91 -1.30 -6.73
N GLN A 166 6.12 -1.55 -8.03
CA GLN A 166 5.94 -0.53 -9.05
C GLN A 166 4.46 -0.13 -9.21
N THR A 167 3.56 -1.10 -9.25
CA THR A 167 2.13 -0.85 -9.45
C THR A 167 1.58 0.08 -8.36
N VAL A 168 1.82 -0.24 -7.09
CA VAL A 168 1.35 0.61 -5.99
C VAL A 168 1.99 2.00 -5.99
N ALA A 169 3.28 2.10 -6.34
CA ALA A 169 3.97 3.37 -6.44
C ALA A 169 3.39 4.27 -7.55
N LEU A 170 3.05 3.70 -8.71
CA LEU A 170 2.45 4.44 -9.81
C LEU A 170 1.02 4.91 -9.48
N VAL A 171 0.24 4.08 -8.81
CA VAL A 171 -1.09 4.46 -8.29
C VAL A 171 -0.97 5.57 -7.26
N ALA A 172 -0.05 5.43 -6.28
CA ALA A 172 0.20 6.45 -5.26
C ALA A 172 0.54 7.81 -5.88
N ALA A 173 1.42 7.81 -6.89
CA ALA A 173 1.77 9.06 -7.59
C ALA A 173 0.56 9.74 -8.21
N GLU A 174 -0.41 8.99 -8.72
CA GLU A 174 -1.62 9.60 -9.28
C GLU A 174 -2.57 10.10 -8.19
N LEU A 175 -2.73 9.35 -7.10
CA LEU A 175 -3.50 9.80 -5.93
C LEU A 175 -2.95 11.12 -5.37
N GLU A 176 -1.64 11.22 -5.23
CA GLU A 176 -0.97 12.46 -4.78
C GLU A 176 -1.19 13.64 -5.75
N ARG A 177 -1.16 13.41 -7.07
CA ARG A 177 -1.51 14.47 -8.04
C ARG A 177 -2.95 14.97 -7.90
N GLN A 178 -3.81 14.14 -7.38
CA GLN A 178 -5.21 14.46 -7.16
C GLN A 178 -5.54 14.90 -5.73
N GLY A 179 -4.52 15.16 -4.90
CA GLY A 179 -4.68 15.74 -3.57
C GLY A 179 -4.97 14.73 -2.46
N ILE A 180 -4.68 13.44 -2.67
CA ILE A 180 -4.81 12.40 -1.65
C ILE A 180 -3.40 12.04 -1.16
N ALA A 181 -3.11 12.25 0.12
CA ALA A 181 -1.83 11.88 0.69
C ALA A 181 -1.66 10.34 0.73
N THR A 182 -0.47 9.83 0.38
CA THR A 182 -0.27 8.38 0.27
C THR A 182 0.94 7.89 1.05
N VAL A 183 0.89 6.63 1.47
CA VAL A 183 2.06 5.86 1.86
C VAL A 183 2.03 4.48 1.21
N CYS A 184 3.13 4.09 0.57
CA CYS A 184 3.30 2.74 0.03
C CYS A 184 4.08 1.89 1.02
N LEU A 185 3.59 0.69 1.34
CA LEU A 185 4.48 -0.36 1.81
C LEU A 185 5.33 -0.83 0.62
N MET A 186 6.59 -1.15 0.87
CA MET A 186 7.51 -1.63 -0.15
C MET A 186 8.25 -2.88 0.34
N LEU A 187 8.14 -3.96 -0.42
CA LEU A 187 8.82 -5.22 -0.11
C LEU A 187 10.25 -5.27 -0.69
N LEU A 188 10.52 -4.47 -1.74
CA LEU A 188 11.85 -4.35 -2.35
C LEU A 188 12.32 -2.89 -2.35
N ARG A 189 13.32 -2.59 -1.53
CA ARG A 189 13.93 -1.27 -1.45
C ARG A 189 14.53 -0.85 -2.80
N GLU A 190 15.21 -1.75 -3.49
CA GLU A 190 15.83 -1.44 -4.78
C GLU A 190 14.80 -1.02 -5.84
N VAL A 191 13.57 -1.52 -5.74
CA VAL A 191 12.47 -1.07 -6.62
C VAL A 191 11.96 0.31 -6.18
N ALA A 192 11.81 0.54 -4.88
CA ALA A 192 11.41 1.85 -4.36
C ALA A 192 12.38 2.96 -4.80
N GLU A 193 13.69 2.71 -4.73
CA GLU A 193 14.74 3.65 -5.16
C GLU A 193 14.68 3.95 -6.66
N ARG A 194 14.35 2.96 -7.48
CA ARG A 194 14.24 3.13 -8.95
C ARG A 194 12.93 3.80 -9.37
N VAL A 195 11.80 3.37 -8.80
CA VAL A 195 10.46 3.87 -9.17
C VAL A 195 10.18 5.23 -8.53
N ARG A 196 10.65 5.47 -7.29
CA ARG A 196 10.52 6.71 -6.52
C ARG A 196 9.06 7.03 -6.16
N PRO A 197 8.39 6.19 -5.32
CA PRO A 197 7.07 6.53 -4.79
C PRO A 197 7.13 7.84 -3.97
N PRO A 198 6.01 8.58 -3.84
CA PRO A 198 5.98 9.81 -3.03
C PRO A 198 6.42 9.58 -1.58
N ARG A 199 5.77 8.64 -0.88
CA ARG A 199 6.17 8.15 0.46
C ARG A 199 6.20 6.64 0.46
N ALA A 200 7.21 6.06 1.09
CA ALA A 200 7.34 4.62 1.22
C ALA A 200 7.89 4.20 2.58
N LEU A 201 7.30 3.15 3.13
CA LEU A 201 7.83 2.36 4.23
C LEU A 201 8.30 1.01 3.68
N CYS A 202 9.62 0.80 3.62
CA CYS A 202 10.22 -0.47 3.25
C CYS A 202 10.10 -1.44 4.43
N VAL A 203 9.41 -2.56 4.22
CA VAL A 203 9.16 -3.56 5.27
C VAL A 203 10.09 -4.77 5.11
N PRO A 204 10.55 -5.41 6.22
CA PRO A 204 11.54 -6.47 6.18
C PRO A 204 10.94 -7.86 5.91
N PHE A 205 9.76 -7.92 5.32
CA PHE A 205 9.01 -9.15 5.13
C PHE A 205 9.21 -9.73 3.72
N ARG A 206 8.95 -11.03 3.57
CA ARG A 206 8.98 -11.71 2.28
C ARG A 206 7.77 -11.35 1.43
N HIS A 207 7.88 -11.57 0.12
CA HIS A 207 6.78 -11.37 -0.80
C HIS A 207 5.60 -12.28 -0.46
N GLY A 208 4.38 -11.73 -0.56
CA GLY A 208 3.15 -12.35 -0.08
C GLY A 208 2.79 -12.00 1.37
N TYR A 209 3.70 -11.37 2.13
CA TYR A 209 3.54 -11.07 3.56
C TYR A 209 3.80 -9.60 3.90
N PRO A 210 3.20 -8.63 3.21
CA PRO A 210 3.56 -7.21 3.37
C PRO A 210 3.30 -6.64 4.77
N LEU A 211 2.43 -7.26 5.57
CA LEU A 211 2.16 -6.88 6.96
C LEU A 211 2.70 -7.88 8.00
N GLY A 212 3.60 -8.78 7.61
CA GLY A 212 4.23 -9.73 8.54
C GLY A 212 3.58 -11.11 8.54
N GLN A 213 3.13 -11.60 9.68
CA GLN A 213 2.57 -12.94 9.79
C GLN A 213 1.04 -12.95 9.59
N PRO A 214 0.48 -14.04 9.00
CA PRO A 214 -0.95 -14.25 9.00
C PRO A 214 -1.45 -14.47 10.45
N ASP A 215 -2.69 -14.06 10.72
CA ASP A 215 -3.34 -14.16 12.03
C ASP A 215 -2.55 -13.46 13.17
N ASP A 216 -1.79 -12.41 12.83
CA ASP A 216 -1.11 -11.54 13.80
C ASP A 216 -1.67 -10.10 13.72
N PRO A 217 -2.86 -9.84 14.27
CA PRO A 217 -3.48 -8.52 14.26
C PRO A 217 -2.58 -7.43 14.84
N ALA A 218 -1.88 -7.74 15.94
CA ALA A 218 -0.99 -6.80 16.60
C ALA A 218 0.21 -6.43 15.72
N GLY A 219 0.82 -7.41 15.04
CA GLY A 219 1.90 -7.18 14.08
C GLY A 219 1.44 -6.35 12.88
N GLN A 220 0.28 -6.69 12.30
CA GLN A 220 -0.30 -5.94 11.19
C GLN A 220 -0.60 -4.49 11.58
N THR A 221 -1.16 -4.27 12.78
CA THR A 221 -1.41 -2.91 13.31
C THR A 221 -0.11 -2.13 13.48
N ARG A 222 0.95 -2.75 14.03
CA ARG A 222 2.27 -2.08 14.15
C ARG A 222 2.82 -1.61 12.80
N VAL A 223 2.63 -2.38 11.73
CA VAL A 223 3.08 -1.97 10.38
C VAL A 223 2.26 -0.78 9.87
N LEU A 224 0.94 -0.78 10.07
CA LEU A 224 0.08 0.36 9.71
C LEU A 224 0.45 1.61 10.51
N GLU A 225 0.69 1.49 11.82
CA GLU A 225 1.14 2.61 12.67
C GLU A 225 2.48 3.17 12.19
N ALA A 226 3.40 2.32 11.78
CA ALA A 226 4.66 2.76 11.19
C ALA A 226 4.46 3.51 9.86
N ALA A 227 3.51 3.06 9.02
CA ALA A 227 3.15 3.75 7.79
C ALA A 227 2.50 5.12 8.08
N PHE A 228 1.64 5.20 9.09
CA PHE A 228 1.03 6.44 9.53
C PHE A 228 2.05 7.41 10.14
N TYR A 229 3.03 6.90 10.87
CA TYR A 229 4.13 7.72 11.36
C TYR A 229 4.89 8.41 10.21
N VAL A 230 5.12 7.72 9.08
CA VAL A 230 5.73 8.34 7.89
C VAL A 230 4.84 9.45 7.33
N LEU A 231 3.53 9.28 7.31
CA LEU A 231 2.59 10.32 6.86
C LEU A 231 2.61 11.57 7.74
N GLU A 232 2.67 11.39 9.06
CA GLU A 232 2.59 12.46 10.05
C GLU A 232 3.91 13.22 10.24
N ASN A 233 5.06 12.52 10.12
CA ASN A 233 6.35 13.07 10.55
C ASN A 233 7.33 13.36 9.39
N GLU A 234 6.95 13.07 8.15
CA GLU A 234 7.79 13.33 6.99
C GLU A 234 7.18 14.41 6.11
N PRO A 235 7.56 15.67 6.32
CA PRO A 235 6.95 16.81 5.62
C PRO A 235 7.37 16.92 4.14
N GLY A 236 8.29 16.10 3.67
CA GLY A 236 8.87 16.16 2.33
C GLY A 236 10.29 16.71 2.32
N PRO A 237 10.90 16.96 1.17
CA PRO A 237 10.36 16.72 -0.17
C PRO A 237 10.34 15.25 -0.60
N ALA A 238 9.48 14.94 -1.58
CA ALA A 238 9.43 13.61 -2.19
C ALA A 238 10.67 13.31 -3.06
N PRO A 239 11.09 12.03 -3.18
CA PRO A 239 10.53 10.85 -2.53
C PRO A 239 11.03 10.67 -1.10
N VAL A 240 10.15 10.24 -0.21
CA VAL A 240 10.50 9.84 1.16
C VAL A 240 10.54 8.32 1.25
N LEU A 241 11.68 7.75 1.61
CA LEU A 241 11.85 6.31 1.85
C LEU A 241 12.30 6.09 3.30
N ARG A 242 11.55 5.29 4.04
CA ARG A 242 11.87 4.85 5.41
C ARG A 242 11.89 3.33 5.49
N GLU A 243 12.58 2.80 6.49
CA GLU A 243 12.65 1.36 6.75
C GLU A 243 11.93 1.04 8.07
N LEU A 244 11.10 0.00 8.05
CA LEU A 244 10.56 -0.56 9.28
C LEU A 244 11.69 -1.28 10.05
N ARG A 245 12.08 -0.72 11.19
CA ARG A 245 13.11 -1.26 12.07
C ARG A 245 12.50 -1.65 13.42
N SER A 246 13.22 -2.45 14.21
CA SER A 246 12.85 -2.68 15.60
C SER A 246 12.78 -1.34 16.35
N GLY A 247 11.67 -1.11 17.07
CA GLY A 247 11.41 0.17 17.75
C GLY A 247 10.79 1.27 16.86
N TYR A 248 10.43 0.99 15.62
CA TYR A 248 9.70 1.92 14.78
C TYR A 248 8.19 1.59 14.78
N PRO A 249 7.25 2.58 14.90
CA PRO A 249 7.55 4.00 15.14
C PRO A 249 8.27 4.21 16.47
N PRO A 250 9.08 5.29 16.61
CA PRO A 250 9.68 5.62 17.91
C PRO A 250 8.55 5.88 18.93
N PRO A 251 8.77 5.61 20.23
CA PRO A 251 7.80 5.95 21.25
C PRO A 251 7.46 7.45 21.16
N PRO A 252 6.19 7.85 21.43
CA PRO A 252 5.82 9.25 21.45
C PRO A 252 6.75 10.00 22.42
N GLU A 253 7.17 11.21 22.02
CA GLU A 253 7.94 12.06 22.92
C GLU A 253 7.16 12.24 24.22
N PRO A 254 7.81 12.15 25.41
CA PRO A 254 7.15 12.39 26.67
C PRO A 254 6.55 13.81 26.63
N ALA A 255 5.25 13.92 26.95
CA ALA A 255 4.59 15.20 27.02
C ALA A 255 5.44 16.13 27.90
N THR A 256 5.85 17.26 27.33
CA THR A 256 6.56 18.29 28.09
C THR A 256 5.60 18.78 29.16
N ILE A 257 5.83 18.36 30.41
CA ILE A 257 5.08 18.91 31.54
C ILE A 257 5.61 20.34 31.70
N GLU A 258 4.82 21.33 31.26
CA GLU A 258 5.09 22.71 31.65
C GLU A 258 4.98 22.78 33.17
N VAL A 259 6.13 22.91 33.82
CA VAL A 259 6.17 23.22 35.25
C VAL A 259 5.79 24.70 35.37
N PRO A 260 4.70 25.05 36.07
CA PRO A 260 4.39 26.46 36.30
C PRO A 260 5.58 27.10 37.01
N GLU A 261 6.09 28.19 36.46
CA GLU A 261 7.03 29.05 37.18
C GLU A 261 6.27 29.72 38.36
N ASP A 262 6.72 29.45 39.60
CA ASP A 262 6.23 30.11 40.82
C ASP A 262 6.68 31.60 40.89
#